data_c95fa33943291f868aa5da58c7c949f3
#
_entry.id   c95fa33943291f868aa5da58c7c949f3
#
_cell.length_a   1.000
_cell.length_b   1.000
_cell.length_c   1.000
_cell.angle_alpha   90.00
_cell.angle_beta   90.00
_cell.angle_gamma   90.00
#
_symmetry.space_group_name_H-M   'P 1'
#
loop_
_entity.id
_entity.type
_entity.pdbx_description
1 polymer ?
#
loop_
_entity_poly.entity_id
_entity_poly.type
_entity_poly.pdbx_seq_one_letter_code
_entity_poly.pdbx_strand_id
1 'polypeptide(L)'
;MQVTPLRIIRAAGNRAEVAFRFLMRLFLPFDPWHRMPLAAKDYAVGIIEHLNSLPRNRRGRVADIGCGLGDILLNLAFDERLGLDSDPAVLKGAEIVRLTHFRGNARFAVYSFPGDGLDGVFDAAIMAGWLHGIQPGPAKDGIARIFRDHVNPGGCLVIDTVSKDGYPYRHTAESLLGDLGGVVEQIGAYPCGRRVWKVTKTSDR
;
A
#
# COMPACT_ATOMS: atom_id res chain seq x y z
N MET A 1 -25.19 -25.50 -7.83
CA MET A 1 -24.09 -24.53 -7.89
C MET A 1 -22.80 -25.26 -7.54
N GLN A 2 -22.03 -25.69 -8.55
CA GLN A 2 -20.79 -26.43 -8.33
C GLN A 2 -19.69 -25.47 -7.87
N VAL A 3 -19.18 -25.66 -6.65
CA VAL A 3 -18.06 -24.90 -6.11
C VAL A 3 -16.79 -25.46 -6.76
N THR A 4 -16.12 -24.66 -7.60
CA THR A 4 -14.89 -25.07 -8.27
C THR A 4 -13.75 -25.33 -7.27
N PRO A 5 -12.87 -26.36 -7.49
CA PRO A 5 -11.75 -26.69 -6.60
C PRO A 5 -10.85 -25.50 -6.23
N LEU A 6 -10.64 -24.57 -7.16
CA LEU A 6 -9.88 -23.32 -6.93
C LEU A 6 -10.48 -22.42 -5.84
N ARG A 7 -11.82 -22.36 -5.71
CA ARG A 7 -12.48 -21.60 -4.63
C ARG A 7 -12.28 -22.25 -3.27
N ILE A 8 -12.23 -23.58 -3.21
CA ILE A 8 -12.01 -24.33 -1.96
C ILE A 8 -10.56 -24.14 -1.49
N ILE A 9 -9.59 -24.22 -2.39
CA ILE A 9 -8.15 -24.02 -2.08
C ILE A 9 -7.89 -22.58 -1.61
N ARG A 10 -8.47 -21.56 -2.26
CA ARG A 10 -8.39 -20.17 -1.81
C ARG A 10 -9.04 -19.95 -0.44
N ALA A 11 -10.20 -20.55 -0.18
CA ALA A 11 -10.88 -20.42 1.11
C ALA A 11 -10.11 -21.11 2.25
N ALA A 12 -9.49 -22.28 2.01
CA ALA A 12 -8.65 -22.97 2.98
C ALA A 12 -7.35 -22.18 3.26
N GLY A 13 -6.70 -21.65 2.21
CA GLY A 13 -5.52 -20.80 2.34
C GLY A 13 -5.80 -19.53 3.15
N ASN A 14 -6.94 -18.87 2.93
CA ASN A 14 -7.35 -17.70 3.70
C ASN A 14 -7.58 -18.00 5.18
N ARG A 15 -8.12 -19.16 5.52
CA ARG A 15 -8.32 -19.56 6.94
C ARG A 15 -6.99 -19.80 7.65
N ALA A 16 -6.06 -20.49 7.01
CA ALA A 16 -4.72 -20.72 7.54
C ALA A 16 -3.96 -19.40 7.74
N GLU A 17 -4.07 -18.49 6.78
CA GLU A 17 -3.47 -17.15 6.88
C GLU A 17 -4.07 -16.33 8.03
N VAL A 18 -5.39 -16.33 8.19
CA VAL A 18 -6.06 -15.66 9.32
C VAL A 18 -5.62 -16.24 10.66
N ALA A 19 -5.54 -17.56 10.77
CA ALA A 19 -5.07 -18.24 11.98
C ALA A 19 -3.61 -17.90 12.30
N PHE A 20 -2.74 -17.91 11.28
CA PHE A 20 -1.34 -17.52 11.42
C PHE A 20 -1.18 -16.08 11.91
N ARG A 21 -1.91 -15.13 11.32
CA ARG A 21 -1.88 -13.72 11.72
C ARG A 21 -2.48 -13.50 13.11
N PHE A 22 -3.48 -14.30 13.48
CA PHE A 22 -4.01 -14.29 14.85
C PHE A 22 -2.95 -14.75 15.86
N LEU A 23 -2.24 -15.84 15.57
CA LEU A 23 -1.15 -16.32 16.42
C LEU A 23 -0.01 -15.31 16.51
N MET A 24 0.41 -14.72 15.40
CA MET A 24 1.43 -13.65 15.43
C MET A 24 1.03 -12.50 16.37
N ARG A 25 -0.25 -12.11 16.36
CA ARG A 25 -0.72 -11.00 17.20
C ARG A 25 -0.68 -11.31 18.70
N LEU A 26 -0.63 -12.56 19.12
CA LEU A 26 -0.44 -12.92 20.53
C LEU A 26 0.96 -12.54 21.03
N PHE A 27 1.94 -12.46 20.12
CA PHE A 27 3.34 -12.13 20.43
C PHE A 27 3.75 -10.73 19.95
N LEU A 28 3.04 -10.17 18.96
CA LEU A 28 3.31 -8.86 18.36
C LEU A 28 2.04 -8.00 18.45
N PRO A 29 2.00 -6.96 19.31
CA PRO A 29 0.79 -6.18 19.58
C PRO A 29 0.47 -5.15 18.49
N PHE A 30 0.29 -5.59 17.23
CA PHE A 30 -0.12 -4.73 16.12
C PHE A 30 -1.65 -4.64 15.98
N ASP A 31 -2.13 -3.65 15.21
CA ASP A 31 -3.56 -3.39 15.00
C ASP A 31 -4.33 -4.61 14.47
N PRO A 32 -5.53 -4.90 15.02
CA PRO A 32 -6.39 -6.01 14.57
C PRO A 32 -6.72 -6.01 13.07
N TRP A 33 -6.70 -4.86 12.41
CA TRP A 33 -6.92 -4.74 10.97
C TRP A 33 -5.94 -5.56 10.14
N HIS A 34 -4.69 -5.68 10.59
CA HIS A 34 -3.66 -6.46 9.91
C HIS A 34 -3.92 -7.97 9.90
N ARG A 35 -4.89 -8.48 10.69
CA ARG A 35 -5.30 -9.89 10.62
C ARG A 35 -6.08 -10.22 9.35
N MET A 36 -6.68 -9.22 8.70
CA MET A 36 -7.42 -9.46 7.47
C MET A 36 -6.48 -9.93 6.36
N PRO A 37 -6.76 -11.07 5.71
CA PRO A 37 -5.95 -11.57 4.61
C PRO A 37 -6.06 -10.66 3.39
N LEU A 38 -5.05 -10.69 2.51
CA LEU A 38 -5.05 -9.90 1.28
C LEU A 38 -6.32 -10.09 0.45
N ALA A 39 -6.81 -11.33 0.33
CA ALA A 39 -8.01 -11.65 -0.45
C ALA A 39 -9.31 -10.99 0.06
N ALA A 40 -9.29 -10.41 1.27
CA ALA A 40 -10.41 -9.61 1.82
C ALA A 40 -10.21 -8.10 1.62
N LYS A 41 -9.13 -7.69 0.94
CA LYS A 41 -8.76 -6.31 0.67
C LYS A 41 -8.76 -6.05 -0.84
N ASP A 42 -9.94 -6.03 -1.47
CA ASP A 42 -10.09 -5.91 -2.93
C ASP A 42 -9.28 -4.75 -3.53
N TYR A 43 -9.22 -3.61 -2.81
CA TYR A 43 -8.43 -2.45 -3.25
C TYR A 43 -6.93 -2.76 -3.32
N ALA A 44 -6.42 -3.55 -2.37
CA ALA A 44 -5.00 -3.94 -2.35
C ALA A 44 -4.68 -4.89 -3.52
N VAL A 45 -5.59 -5.82 -3.81
CA VAL A 45 -5.49 -6.69 -5.01
C VAL A 45 -5.46 -5.84 -6.28
N GLY A 46 -6.36 -4.87 -6.42
CA GLY A 46 -6.39 -3.98 -7.59
C GLY A 46 -5.12 -3.13 -7.73
N ILE A 47 -4.55 -2.63 -6.63
CA ILE A 47 -3.25 -1.92 -6.65
C ILE A 47 -2.14 -2.86 -7.15
N ILE A 48 -2.07 -4.09 -6.64
CA ILE A 48 -1.07 -5.08 -7.05
C ILE A 48 -1.19 -5.39 -8.54
N GLU A 49 -2.39 -5.68 -9.03
CA GLU A 49 -2.64 -5.97 -10.45
C GLU A 49 -2.24 -4.80 -11.33
N HIS A 50 -2.63 -3.59 -10.98
CA HIS A 50 -2.30 -2.38 -11.73
C HIS A 50 -0.78 -2.14 -11.78
N LEU A 51 -0.08 -2.18 -10.64
CA LEU A 51 1.36 -1.92 -10.59
C LEU A 51 2.17 -3.04 -11.27
N ASN A 52 1.72 -4.29 -11.17
CA ASN A 52 2.36 -5.41 -11.87
C ASN A 52 2.12 -5.39 -13.39
N SER A 53 1.11 -4.67 -13.88
CA SER A 53 0.87 -4.46 -15.31
C SER A 53 1.77 -3.39 -15.94
N LEU A 54 2.48 -2.59 -15.12
CA LEU A 54 3.43 -1.61 -15.64
C LEU A 54 4.53 -2.29 -16.47
N PRO A 55 5.08 -1.61 -17.47
CA PRO A 55 6.23 -2.11 -18.23
C PRO A 55 7.41 -2.45 -17.32
N ARG A 56 8.21 -3.47 -17.68
CA ARG A 56 9.33 -3.96 -16.84
C ARG A 56 10.32 -2.85 -16.47
N ASN A 57 10.64 -1.96 -17.39
CA ASN A 57 11.52 -0.80 -17.19
C ASN A 57 10.95 0.28 -16.26
N ARG A 58 9.73 0.11 -15.77
CA ARG A 58 9.04 0.97 -14.79
C ARG A 58 8.83 0.27 -13.45
N ARG A 59 9.48 -0.85 -13.22
CA ARG A 59 9.35 -1.69 -12.02
C ARG A 59 10.70 -1.93 -11.33
N GLY A 60 11.56 -0.91 -11.31
CA GLY A 60 12.85 -0.97 -10.59
C GLY A 60 12.63 -0.91 -9.08
N ARG A 61 12.22 0.23 -8.54
CA ARG A 61 12.10 0.45 -7.10
C ARG A 61 10.69 0.88 -6.69
N VAL A 62 10.16 0.30 -5.60
CA VAL A 62 8.87 0.69 -5.02
C VAL A 62 8.99 0.90 -3.51
N ALA A 63 8.29 1.94 -3.01
CA ALA A 63 8.05 2.16 -1.59
C ALA A 63 6.57 1.98 -1.26
N ASP A 64 6.26 1.23 -0.18
CA ASP A 64 4.92 1.09 0.40
C ASP A 64 4.93 1.73 1.78
N ILE A 65 4.32 2.91 1.90
CA ILE A 65 4.29 3.73 3.11
C ILE A 65 3.02 3.42 3.88
N GLY A 66 3.16 2.96 5.13
CA GLY A 66 2.10 2.33 5.89
C GLY A 66 1.85 0.89 5.42
N CYS A 67 2.93 0.16 5.16
CA CYS A 67 2.89 -1.16 4.51
C CYS A 67 2.20 -2.26 5.35
N GLY A 68 2.01 -2.04 6.63
CA GLY A 68 1.47 -3.05 7.53
C GLY A 68 2.30 -4.34 7.50
N LEU A 69 1.64 -5.48 7.35
CA LEU A 69 2.32 -6.78 7.20
C LEU A 69 2.90 -7.02 5.79
N GLY A 70 2.93 -6.01 4.93
CA GLY A 70 3.50 -6.09 3.58
C GLY A 70 2.56 -6.72 2.55
N ASP A 71 1.24 -6.72 2.78
CA ASP A 71 0.25 -7.36 1.90
C ASP A 71 0.35 -6.91 0.44
N ILE A 72 0.53 -5.62 0.19
CA ILE A 72 0.71 -5.09 -1.15
C ILE A 72 2.15 -5.35 -1.58
N LEU A 73 3.12 -4.84 -0.82
CA LEU A 73 4.54 -4.82 -1.18
C LEU A 73 5.08 -6.19 -1.59
N LEU A 74 4.78 -7.23 -0.80
CA LEU A 74 5.32 -8.57 -1.01
C LEU A 74 4.77 -9.27 -2.27
N ASN A 75 3.67 -8.76 -2.84
CA ASN A 75 3.05 -9.26 -4.07
C ASN A 75 3.38 -8.42 -5.31
N LEU A 76 4.26 -7.42 -5.19
CA LEU A 76 4.69 -6.60 -6.30
C LEU A 76 5.90 -7.21 -7.03
N ALA A 77 5.89 -7.12 -8.36
CA ALA A 77 6.96 -7.60 -9.24
C ALA A 77 7.99 -6.51 -9.54
N PHE A 78 8.49 -5.84 -8.50
CA PHE A 78 9.55 -4.83 -8.57
C PHE A 78 10.89 -5.44 -8.15
N ASP A 79 11.99 -4.87 -8.66
CA ASP A 79 13.34 -5.36 -8.37
C ASP A 79 13.75 -5.08 -6.92
N GLU A 80 13.45 -3.86 -6.42
CA GLU A 80 13.67 -3.46 -5.04
C GLU A 80 12.36 -3.01 -4.40
N ARG A 81 12.08 -3.51 -3.20
CA ARG A 81 10.85 -3.24 -2.47
C ARG A 81 11.16 -2.77 -1.07
N LEU A 82 10.67 -1.58 -0.71
CA LEU A 82 10.83 -0.96 0.61
C LEU A 82 9.47 -0.80 1.29
N GLY A 83 9.25 -1.51 2.39
CA GLY A 83 8.10 -1.37 3.26
C GLY A 83 8.41 -0.44 4.43
N LEU A 84 7.53 0.52 4.64
CA LEU A 84 7.67 1.55 5.66
C LEU A 84 6.42 1.58 6.54
N ASP A 85 6.60 1.57 7.86
CA ASP A 85 5.51 1.70 8.82
C ASP A 85 6.01 2.37 10.10
N SER A 86 5.13 3.04 10.81
CA SER A 86 5.46 3.67 12.09
C SER A 86 5.50 2.69 13.26
N ASP A 87 4.89 1.51 13.12
CA ASP A 87 4.82 0.49 14.16
C ASP A 87 5.91 -0.58 13.99
N PRO A 88 6.95 -0.59 14.86
CA PRO A 88 7.99 -1.61 14.81
C PRO A 88 7.47 -3.04 15.02
N ALA A 89 6.34 -3.22 15.71
CA ALA A 89 5.77 -4.55 15.94
C ALA A 89 5.16 -5.10 14.66
N VAL A 90 4.49 -4.25 13.87
CA VAL A 90 3.96 -4.65 12.57
C VAL A 90 5.07 -4.98 11.58
N LEU A 91 6.18 -4.23 11.60
CA LEU A 91 7.33 -4.50 10.73
C LEU A 91 8.03 -5.84 11.06
N LYS A 92 8.12 -6.19 12.35
CA LYS A 92 8.55 -7.55 12.74
C LYS A 92 7.61 -8.62 12.18
N GLY A 93 6.31 -8.37 12.23
CA GLY A 93 5.30 -9.24 11.60
C GLY A 93 5.47 -9.35 10.09
N ALA A 94 5.71 -8.23 9.40
CA ALA A 94 5.97 -8.19 7.96
C ALA A 94 7.20 -9.01 7.58
N GLU A 95 8.27 -8.93 8.37
CA GLU A 95 9.48 -9.73 8.16
C GLU A 95 9.22 -11.24 8.34
N ILE A 96 8.41 -11.64 9.32
CA ILE A 96 7.99 -13.04 9.49
C ILE A 96 7.18 -13.50 8.27
N VAL A 97 6.23 -12.69 7.78
CA VAL A 97 5.45 -12.99 6.58
C VAL A 97 6.39 -13.14 5.37
N ARG A 98 7.34 -12.23 5.19
CA ARG A 98 8.33 -12.28 4.11
C ARG A 98 9.13 -13.59 4.13
N LEU A 99 9.61 -14.00 5.29
CA LEU A 99 10.42 -15.23 5.44
C LEU A 99 9.62 -16.50 5.21
N THR A 100 8.34 -16.52 5.61
CA THR A 100 7.51 -17.73 5.55
C THR A 100 6.80 -17.92 4.21
N HIS A 101 6.44 -16.85 3.51
CA HIS A 101 5.58 -16.93 2.31
C HIS A 101 6.23 -16.37 1.04
N PHE A 102 7.24 -15.51 1.15
CA PHE A 102 7.74 -14.77 0.00
C PHE A 102 9.26 -14.86 -0.11
N ARG A 103 9.71 -15.10 -1.33
CA ARG A 103 11.12 -15.04 -1.70
C ARG A 103 11.37 -13.74 -2.46
N GLY A 104 12.32 -12.94 -2.03
CA GLY A 104 12.72 -11.76 -2.78
C GLY A 104 13.25 -10.61 -1.91
N ASN A 105 13.74 -9.54 -2.57
CA ASN A 105 14.42 -8.39 -1.99
C ASN A 105 13.42 -7.34 -1.46
N ALA A 106 12.66 -7.67 -0.42
CA ALA A 106 11.90 -6.69 0.33
C ALA A 106 12.65 -6.33 1.61
N ARG A 107 12.73 -5.05 1.94
CA ARG A 107 13.28 -4.52 3.19
C ARG A 107 12.20 -3.74 3.91
N PHE A 108 12.27 -3.70 5.22
CA PHE A 108 11.34 -2.98 6.07
C PHE A 108 12.09 -2.01 6.96
N ALA A 109 11.55 -0.79 7.14
CA ALA A 109 12.13 0.23 7.99
C ALA A 109 11.05 1.05 8.70
N VAL A 110 11.38 1.54 9.90
CA VAL A 110 10.49 2.44 10.65
C VAL A 110 10.45 3.80 9.95
N TYR A 111 9.24 4.28 9.70
CA TYR A 111 9.01 5.60 9.13
C TYR A 111 7.66 6.14 9.60
N SER A 112 7.67 7.35 10.14
CA SER A 112 6.47 8.03 10.62
C SER A 112 6.07 9.16 9.66
N PHE A 113 5.03 8.93 8.87
CA PHE A 113 4.46 9.94 7.98
C PHE A 113 3.72 11.04 8.79
N PRO A 114 3.84 12.31 8.44
CA PRO A 114 4.57 12.93 7.32
C PRO A 114 6.03 13.31 7.64
N GLY A 115 6.71 12.54 8.46
CA GLY A 115 8.08 12.78 8.93
C GLY A 115 9.13 12.87 7.81
N ASP A 116 10.36 13.14 8.23
CA ASP A 116 11.53 13.21 7.36
C ASP A 116 12.26 11.87 7.33
N GLY A 117 13.22 11.70 6.40
CA GLY A 117 14.11 10.54 6.38
C GLY A 117 13.68 9.41 5.46
N LEU A 118 12.86 9.69 4.46
CA LEU A 118 12.72 8.75 3.35
C LEU A 118 13.92 8.89 2.40
N ASP A 119 14.67 7.81 2.22
CA ASP A 119 15.85 7.81 1.36
C ASP A 119 15.57 7.29 -0.04
N GLY A 120 16.10 8.02 -1.03
CA GLY A 120 16.08 7.61 -2.42
C GLY A 120 14.83 7.99 -3.18
N VAL A 121 14.77 7.53 -4.43
CA VAL A 121 13.68 7.77 -5.37
C VAL A 121 13.12 6.44 -5.88
N PHE A 122 11.84 6.43 -6.26
CA PHE A 122 11.07 5.23 -6.55
C PHE A 122 10.31 5.40 -7.88
N ASP A 123 10.14 4.30 -8.60
CA ASP A 123 9.29 4.26 -9.79
C ASP A 123 7.80 4.22 -9.40
N ALA A 124 7.52 3.69 -8.20
CA ALA A 124 6.21 3.77 -7.59
C ALA A 124 6.31 4.00 -6.08
N ALA A 125 5.45 4.87 -5.54
CA ALA A 125 5.20 5.04 -4.11
C ALA A 125 3.73 4.71 -3.83
N ILE A 126 3.45 4.00 -2.72
CA ILE A 126 2.10 3.58 -2.34
C ILE A 126 1.79 4.12 -0.96
N MET A 127 0.58 4.67 -0.79
CA MET A 127 0.06 5.15 0.49
C MET A 127 -1.42 4.75 0.56
N ALA A 128 -1.72 3.54 1.05
CA ALA A 128 -3.07 3.01 0.98
C ALA A 128 -3.55 2.40 2.30
N GLY A 129 -4.83 2.65 2.63
CA GLY A 129 -5.53 2.02 3.75
C GLY A 129 -5.44 2.76 5.10
N TRP A 130 -4.76 3.90 5.19
CA TRP A 130 -4.52 4.60 6.46
C TRP A 130 -4.61 6.15 6.38
N LEU A 131 -4.55 6.77 5.21
CA LEU A 131 -4.56 8.24 5.04
C LEU A 131 -5.77 8.90 5.72
N HIS A 132 -6.90 8.22 5.78
CA HIS A 132 -8.11 8.69 6.47
C HIS A 132 -7.93 8.89 8.00
N GLY A 133 -6.83 8.46 8.57
CA GLY A 133 -6.43 8.73 9.95
C GLY A 133 -5.60 10.01 10.13
N ILE A 134 -5.17 10.66 9.05
CA ILE A 134 -4.29 11.84 9.07
C ILE A 134 -5.11 13.10 8.74
N GLN A 135 -4.82 14.20 9.43
CA GLN A 135 -5.46 15.49 9.13
C GLN A 135 -5.18 15.95 7.69
N PRO A 136 -6.12 16.70 7.05
CA PRO A 136 -6.00 17.09 5.64
C PRO A 136 -4.72 17.87 5.29
N GLY A 137 -4.34 18.87 6.10
CA GLY A 137 -3.12 19.66 5.86
C GLY A 137 -1.86 18.80 5.85
N PRO A 138 -1.50 18.14 6.97
CA PRO A 138 -0.36 17.23 7.04
C PRO A 138 -0.38 16.10 5.99
N ALA A 139 -1.56 15.57 5.66
CA ALA A 139 -1.69 14.56 4.61
C ALA A 139 -1.29 15.13 3.23
N LYS A 140 -1.84 16.29 2.86
CA LYS A 140 -1.54 16.98 1.60
C LYS A 140 -0.07 17.32 1.48
N ASP A 141 0.50 17.96 2.51
CA ASP A 141 1.89 18.40 2.51
C ASP A 141 2.88 17.22 2.42
N GLY A 142 2.61 16.16 3.19
CA GLY A 142 3.42 14.95 3.16
C GLY A 142 3.35 14.22 1.82
N ILE A 143 2.15 14.10 1.22
CA ILE A 143 1.96 13.53 -0.11
C ILE A 143 2.72 14.34 -1.16
N ALA A 144 2.59 15.68 -1.14
CA ALA A 144 3.28 16.55 -2.07
C ALA A 144 4.81 16.42 -1.98
N ARG A 145 5.35 16.30 -0.77
CA ARG A 145 6.78 16.07 -0.55
C ARG A 145 7.21 14.71 -1.10
N ILE A 146 6.50 13.63 -0.77
CA ILE A 146 6.82 12.29 -1.30
C ILE A 146 6.82 12.30 -2.83
N PHE A 147 5.79 12.89 -3.45
CA PHE A 147 5.68 12.94 -4.89
C PHE A 147 6.80 13.77 -5.55
N ARG A 148 7.11 14.93 -4.97
CA ARG A 148 8.13 15.83 -5.51
C ARG A 148 9.53 15.24 -5.38
N ASP A 149 9.89 14.74 -4.19
CA ASP A 149 11.26 14.44 -3.81
C ASP A 149 11.63 12.96 -3.98
N HIS A 150 10.63 12.07 -3.93
CA HIS A 150 10.86 10.61 -3.88
C HIS A 150 10.20 9.81 -5.02
N VAL A 151 9.43 10.43 -5.90
CA VAL A 151 8.93 9.74 -7.11
C VAL A 151 9.76 10.17 -8.31
N ASN A 152 10.28 9.17 -9.06
CA ASN A 152 11.03 9.41 -10.29
C ASN A 152 10.20 10.17 -11.34
N PRO A 153 10.80 11.00 -12.20
CA PRO A 153 10.15 11.47 -13.42
C PRO A 153 9.58 10.29 -14.22
N GLY A 154 8.31 10.40 -14.59
CA GLY A 154 7.56 9.29 -15.19
C GLY A 154 7.17 8.19 -14.20
N GLY A 155 7.59 8.18 -12.94
CA GLY A 155 7.10 7.29 -11.89
C GLY A 155 5.69 7.66 -11.44
N CYS A 156 5.14 6.93 -10.47
CA CYS A 156 3.79 7.20 -9.98
C CYS A 156 3.67 7.12 -8.46
N LEU A 157 2.71 7.86 -7.94
CA LEU A 157 2.19 7.73 -6.58
C LEU A 157 0.81 7.08 -6.65
N VAL A 158 0.56 6.09 -5.79
CA VAL A 158 -0.76 5.46 -5.64
C VAL A 158 -1.28 5.71 -4.24
N ILE A 159 -2.47 6.29 -4.14
CA ILE A 159 -3.16 6.52 -2.87
C ILE A 159 -4.59 5.98 -2.92
N ASP A 160 -5.21 5.82 -1.75
CA ASP A 160 -6.65 5.62 -1.67
C ASP A 160 -7.36 6.72 -0.88
N THR A 161 -8.61 6.96 -1.24
CA THR A 161 -9.55 7.80 -0.49
C THR A 161 -10.77 7.00 -0.09
N VAL A 162 -11.37 7.31 1.06
CA VAL A 162 -12.56 6.61 1.58
C VAL A 162 -13.61 7.64 1.96
N SER A 163 -14.85 7.44 1.49
CA SER A 163 -15.97 8.35 1.78
C SER A 163 -16.99 7.80 2.79
N LYS A 164 -16.68 6.65 3.42
CA LYS A 164 -17.56 6.02 4.41
C LYS A 164 -17.58 6.80 5.73
N ASP A 165 -18.74 6.83 6.39
CA ASP A 165 -18.88 7.32 7.77
C ASP A 165 -18.07 6.49 8.77
N GLY A 166 -17.61 7.14 9.85
CA GLY A 166 -16.83 6.50 10.92
C GLY A 166 -15.32 6.64 10.79
N TYR A 167 -14.81 7.19 9.68
CA TYR A 167 -13.40 7.58 9.58
C TYR A 167 -13.16 9.01 10.07
N PRO A 168 -12.03 9.29 10.74
CA PRO A 168 -11.73 10.63 11.28
C PRO A 168 -11.74 11.73 10.21
N TYR A 169 -11.17 11.43 9.05
CA TYR A 169 -11.09 12.39 7.94
C TYR A 169 -11.56 11.77 6.62
N ARG A 170 -12.28 12.59 5.83
CA ARG A 170 -12.72 12.22 4.48
C ARG A 170 -11.92 13.05 3.48
N HIS A 171 -10.97 12.39 2.87
CA HIS A 171 -10.18 13.01 1.81
C HIS A 171 -10.83 12.78 0.44
N THR A 172 -10.70 13.75 -0.42
CA THR A 172 -11.01 13.60 -1.85
C THR A 172 -9.70 13.59 -2.65
N ALA A 173 -9.71 13.05 -3.86
CA ALA A 173 -8.55 13.13 -4.75
C ALA A 173 -8.13 14.57 -4.98
N GLU A 174 -9.09 15.46 -5.19
CA GLU A 174 -8.85 16.88 -5.42
C GLU A 174 -8.13 17.55 -4.25
N SER A 175 -8.57 17.25 -3.00
CA SER A 175 -7.94 17.81 -1.81
C SER A 175 -6.50 17.34 -1.56
N LEU A 176 -6.15 16.11 -1.96
CA LEU A 176 -4.84 15.52 -1.74
C LEU A 176 -3.90 15.65 -2.93
N LEU A 177 -4.42 15.67 -4.17
CA LEU A 177 -3.64 15.48 -5.39
C LEU A 177 -3.71 16.68 -6.35
N GLY A 178 -4.66 17.62 -6.13
CA GLY A 178 -4.95 18.69 -7.10
C GLY A 178 -3.74 19.57 -7.47
N ASP A 179 -2.80 19.75 -6.55
CA ASP A 179 -1.64 20.63 -6.73
C ASP A 179 -0.34 19.89 -7.07
N LEU A 180 -0.39 18.57 -7.32
CA LEU A 180 0.84 17.78 -7.52
C LEU A 180 1.50 17.98 -8.88
N GLY A 181 0.81 18.60 -9.87
CA GLY A 181 1.37 18.81 -11.21
C GLY A 181 1.59 17.53 -12.03
N GLY A 182 0.92 16.42 -11.66
CA GLY A 182 0.98 15.16 -12.36
C GLY A 182 -0.33 14.79 -13.05
N VAL A 183 -0.34 13.70 -13.81
CA VAL A 183 -1.55 13.14 -14.43
C VAL A 183 -2.28 12.25 -13.41
N VAL A 184 -3.46 12.68 -12.96
CA VAL A 184 -4.30 11.96 -12.00
C VAL A 184 -5.26 11.03 -12.72
N GLU A 185 -5.28 9.76 -12.32
CA GLU A 185 -6.15 8.71 -12.86
C GLU A 185 -6.79 7.89 -11.74
N GLN A 186 -8.10 7.65 -11.80
CA GLN A 186 -8.76 6.69 -10.93
C GLN A 186 -8.53 5.28 -11.48
N ILE A 187 -7.79 4.45 -10.74
CA ILE A 187 -7.46 3.07 -11.14
C ILE A 187 -8.37 2.01 -10.51
N GLY A 188 -9.22 2.40 -9.54
CA GLY A 188 -10.17 1.48 -8.94
C GLY A 188 -11.26 2.16 -8.12
N ALA A 189 -12.42 1.50 -8.04
CA ALA A 189 -13.53 1.86 -7.16
C ALA A 189 -14.03 0.61 -6.43
N TYR A 190 -14.14 0.68 -5.11
CA TYR A 190 -14.40 -0.47 -4.24
C TYR A 190 -15.55 -0.17 -3.25
N PRO A 191 -16.09 -1.18 -2.58
CA PRO A 191 -17.11 -0.99 -1.55
C PRO A 191 -16.74 0.06 -0.50
N CYS A 192 -17.73 0.61 0.19
CA CYS A 192 -17.56 1.65 1.20
C CYS A 192 -17.05 2.99 0.66
N GLY A 193 -17.27 3.27 -0.63
CA GLY A 193 -16.82 4.51 -1.26
C GLY A 193 -15.30 4.64 -1.35
N ARG A 194 -14.56 3.54 -1.26
CA ARG A 194 -13.12 3.54 -1.45
C ARG A 194 -12.78 3.68 -2.92
N ARG A 195 -11.90 4.63 -3.22
CA ARG A 195 -11.36 4.86 -4.58
C ARG A 195 -9.85 4.85 -4.51
N VAL A 196 -9.22 4.27 -5.52
CA VAL A 196 -7.76 4.24 -5.67
C VAL A 196 -7.37 5.12 -6.83
N TRP A 197 -6.39 5.96 -6.58
CA TRP A 197 -5.90 6.99 -7.49
C TRP A 197 -4.42 6.76 -7.76
N LYS A 198 -4.03 6.93 -9.01
CA LYS A 198 -2.64 6.99 -9.44
C LYS A 198 -2.33 8.41 -9.93
N VAL A 199 -1.21 8.96 -9.49
CA VAL A 199 -0.67 10.21 -10.04
C VAL A 199 0.65 9.89 -10.71
N THR A 200 0.73 10.12 -12.00
CA THR A 200 1.98 9.94 -12.77
C THR A 200 2.74 11.26 -12.79
N LYS A 201 3.99 11.24 -12.36
CA LYS A 201 4.88 12.42 -12.42
C LYS A 201 5.30 12.64 -13.86
N THR A 202 5.02 13.84 -14.38
CA THR A 202 5.48 14.20 -15.70
C THR A 202 7.01 14.28 -15.73
N SER A 203 7.59 13.80 -16.82
CA SER A 203 9.00 14.08 -17.09
C SER A 203 9.07 15.56 -17.53
N ASP A 204 9.81 16.40 -16.81
CA ASP A 204 10.16 17.71 -17.35
C ASP A 204 10.84 17.47 -18.69
N ARG A 205 10.30 18.10 -19.75
CA ARG A 205 10.87 18.07 -21.10
C ARG A 205 12.07 18.98 -21.19
#